data_df440a617e04408f0e3b0ecccf8b6a73
#
_entry.id   df440a617e04408f0e3b0ecccf8b6a73
#
_cell.length_a   1.000
_cell.length_b   1.000
_cell.length_c   1.000
_cell.angle_alpha   90.00
_cell.angle_beta   90.00
_cell.angle_gamma   90.00
#
_symmetry.space_group_name_H-M   'P 1'
#
loop_
_entity.id
_entity.type
_entity.pdbx_description
1 polymer ?
#
loop_
_entity_poly.entity_id
_entity_poly.type
_entity_poly.pdbx_seq_one_letter_code
_entity_poly.pdbx_strand_id
1 'polypeptide(L)'
;MGQSTSTALITSRRDSHLSSQRSKPKFTVPIIPMEVEELTEYVLVEAPDYISDLPDECLACVFQSLSSGDRKCCSLVCRRWLRVEGQSRQRLSLNAHSDLLHLVPSLFSRFDALPKLCLKCDRRSVSIGDEALVAISIHCRNLTRLKLRACRELTDSGMAAFAQNCKALKKLSCGSCTFGAKGMNAILDNCPSLEYLSVKRLRGITDAATAEPIGPGLAAASLKTICLKEVYNGQCFGPLIIGSKNLKTLKLSRCSGDWDKLLQVIADRVTGLAEIHLERLQVSDTGLAAPSNCLNLEILHLVKTPECTDTGLVSMAERCRLLRKLYIDIWKANRIGDDGLVAVAKHCLNLQELVLIGVNPTQISLELLASNCQKLERLALCGSDTVGDVEISCIAAKCVALKKLCIKNCPVSDHGMEALANGCPNLVKVKVKNCRAVTYGCADLFRIKRGSLAVNLDSGEPRHQDASAGGGVAQENIARKS
;
A
#
# COMPACT_ATOMS: atom_id res chain seq x y z
N MET A 1 21.31 -27.09 -53.09
CA MET A 1 22.37 -27.96 -52.53
C MET A 1 22.57 -27.43 -51.12
N GLY A 2 22.34 -28.07 -49.98
CA GLY A 2 21.99 -29.39 -49.61
C GLY A 2 21.39 -29.31 -48.23
N GLN A 3 20.45 -30.17 -48.00
CA GLN A 3 19.85 -30.49 -46.74
C GLN A 3 20.85 -31.06 -45.75
N SER A 4 20.66 -30.81 -44.46
CA SER A 4 20.92 -31.88 -43.44
C SER A 4 20.14 -31.59 -42.16
N THR A 5 19.21 -32.46 -41.90
CA THR A 5 18.53 -32.80 -40.66
C THR A 5 19.50 -33.40 -39.64
N SER A 6 19.32 -33.13 -38.36
CA SER A 6 19.66 -34.09 -37.31
C SER A 6 18.94 -33.77 -36.00
N THR A 7 18.09 -34.57 -35.71
CA THR A 7 17.48 -35.32 -34.64
C THR A 7 18.26 -35.40 -33.31
N ALA A 8 17.53 -35.09 -32.25
CA ALA A 8 17.49 -35.63 -30.88
C ALA A 8 18.76 -36.16 -30.21
N LEU A 9 18.90 -35.78 -28.95
CA LEU A 9 19.11 -36.78 -27.87
C LEU A 9 18.80 -36.18 -26.48
N ILE A 10 17.90 -36.86 -25.84
CA ILE A 10 17.56 -36.78 -24.41
C ILE A 10 18.75 -37.34 -23.62
N THR A 11 19.23 -36.63 -22.61
CA THR A 11 19.95 -37.26 -21.51
C THR A 11 19.48 -36.67 -20.18
N SER A 12 18.81 -37.55 -19.46
CA SER A 12 18.57 -37.55 -18.03
C SER A 12 19.84 -37.38 -17.22
N ARG A 13 19.89 -36.49 -16.26
CA ARG A 13 20.69 -36.69 -15.06
C ARG A 13 19.86 -36.27 -13.82
N ARG A 14 19.66 -37.27 -12.99
CA ARG A 14 19.29 -37.21 -11.59
C ARG A 14 20.40 -36.50 -10.83
N ASP A 15 20.03 -35.62 -9.93
CA ASP A 15 20.71 -35.52 -8.63
C ASP A 15 19.74 -35.11 -7.55
N SER A 16 19.81 -35.88 -6.51
CA SER A 16 19.08 -35.89 -5.27
C SER A 16 19.51 -34.77 -4.34
N HIS A 17 18.55 -34.05 -3.66
CA HIS A 17 18.80 -33.59 -2.29
C HIS A 17 17.51 -33.56 -1.47
N LEU A 18 17.61 -34.27 -0.38
CA LEU A 18 16.71 -34.40 0.77
C LEU A 18 16.11 -33.11 1.27
N SER A 19 14.83 -33.11 1.61
CA SER A 19 14.34 -32.36 2.75
C SER A 19 13.11 -33.03 3.39
N SER A 20 13.31 -33.39 4.62
CA SER A 20 12.42 -33.43 5.77
C SER A 20 10.97 -33.87 5.57
N GLN A 21 10.74 -35.14 5.85
CA GLN A 21 9.43 -35.76 6.05
C GLN A 21 8.79 -35.26 7.38
N ARG A 22 7.62 -34.67 7.30
CA ARG A 22 6.63 -34.71 8.39
C ARG A 22 5.70 -35.89 8.12
N SER A 23 5.83 -36.92 8.96
CA SER A 23 5.01 -38.13 8.99
C SER A 23 3.55 -37.85 9.27
N LYS A 24 2.67 -38.31 8.35
CA LYS A 24 1.25 -38.51 8.63
C LYS A 24 1.07 -39.94 9.16
N PRO A 25 0.20 -40.20 10.13
CA PRO A 25 -0.04 -41.55 10.63
C PRO A 25 -0.73 -42.40 9.55
N LYS A 26 -0.16 -43.53 9.24
CA LYS A 26 -0.78 -44.61 8.43
C LYS A 26 -1.76 -45.38 9.33
N PHE A 27 -3.03 -45.26 9.06
CA PHE A 27 -4.00 -46.25 9.52
C PHE A 27 -3.93 -47.47 8.60
N THR A 28 -3.39 -48.54 9.11
CA THR A 28 -3.47 -49.88 8.49
C THR A 28 -4.77 -50.50 8.96
N VAL A 29 -5.71 -50.71 8.01
CA VAL A 29 -6.90 -51.53 8.22
C VAL A 29 -6.51 -53.00 7.91
N PRO A 30 -6.78 -53.95 8.80
CA PRO A 30 -6.52 -55.37 8.53
C PRO A 30 -7.49 -55.90 7.46
N ILE A 31 -6.88 -56.55 6.45
CA ILE A 31 -7.61 -57.26 5.38
C ILE A 31 -8.09 -58.57 5.96
N ILE A 32 -9.39 -58.69 6.16
CA ILE A 32 -10.09 -59.98 6.45
C ILE A 32 -10.51 -60.55 5.08
N PRO A 33 -10.17 -61.79 4.73
CA PRO A 33 -10.71 -62.41 3.51
C PRO A 33 -12.18 -62.67 3.69
N MET A 34 -13.00 -62.03 2.89
CA MET A 34 -14.42 -62.37 2.73
C MET A 34 -14.61 -63.25 1.54
N GLU A 35 -15.33 -64.35 1.76
CA GLU A 35 -15.79 -65.31 0.78
C GLU A 35 -16.65 -64.64 -0.29
N VAL A 36 -16.54 -65.16 -1.50
CA VAL A 36 -17.24 -64.70 -2.68
C VAL A 36 -18.69 -65.13 -2.58
N GLU A 37 -19.56 -64.24 -2.14
CA GLU A 37 -21.03 -64.38 -2.34
C GLU A 37 -21.46 -63.55 -3.55
N GLU A 38 -22.39 -64.10 -4.29
CA GLU A 38 -22.98 -63.73 -5.56
C GLU A 38 -23.13 -62.22 -5.78
N LEU A 39 -22.65 -61.75 -6.94
CA LEU A 39 -22.89 -60.43 -7.50
C LEU A 39 -24.40 -60.18 -7.70
N THR A 40 -25.05 -59.62 -6.71
CA THR A 40 -26.25 -58.84 -6.95
C THR A 40 -25.86 -57.55 -7.64
N GLU A 41 -26.44 -57.34 -8.78
CA GLU A 41 -26.33 -56.14 -9.62
C GLU A 41 -26.70 -54.90 -8.77
N TYR A 42 -25.69 -54.27 -8.16
CA TYR A 42 -25.89 -52.96 -7.53
C TYR A 42 -26.21 -51.96 -8.64
N VAL A 43 -27.47 -51.66 -8.82
CA VAL A 43 -27.90 -50.46 -9.52
C VAL A 43 -27.20 -49.30 -8.80
N LEU A 44 -26.15 -48.75 -9.42
CA LEU A 44 -25.52 -47.47 -8.98
C LEU A 44 -26.65 -46.43 -9.04
N VAL A 45 -27.31 -46.23 -7.92
CA VAL A 45 -28.16 -45.04 -7.74
C VAL A 45 -27.18 -43.89 -7.80
N GLU A 46 -27.10 -43.23 -8.95
CA GLU A 46 -26.33 -42.02 -9.11
C GLU A 46 -26.76 -41.07 -7.99
N ALA A 47 -25.83 -40.75 -7.08
CA ALA A 47 -26.10 -39.79 -6.02
C ALA A 47 -26.55 -38.47 -6.70
N PRO A 48 -27.68 -37.88 -6.29
CA PRO A 48 -28.20 -36.69 -6.94
C PRO A 48 -27.15 -35.59 -6.93
N ASP A 49 -26.83 -35.06 -8.12
CA ASP A 49 -25.88 -33.96 -8.29
C ASP A 49 -26.54 -32.64 -7.87
N TYR A 50 -26.63 -32.42 -6.56
CA TYR A 50 -27.20 -31.20 -5.97
C TYR A 50 -26.51 -29.91 -6.44
N ILE A 51 -25.28 -29.99 -6.94
CA ILE A 51 -24.54 -28.81 -7.42
C ILE A 51 -25.06 -28.39 -8.80
N SER A 52 -25.45 -29.35 -9.64
CA SER A 52 -26.03 -29.03 -10.94
C SER A 52 -27.41 -28.35 -10.82
N ASP A 53 -28.12 -28.54 -9.71
CA ASP A 53 -29.41 -27.91 -9.44
C ASP A 53 -29.30 -26.50 -8.86
N LEU A 54 -28.09 -26.07 -8.42
CA LEU A 54 -27.89 -24.72 -7.91
C LEU A 54 -28.11 -23.67 -9.03
N PRO A 55 -28.91 -22.60 -8.76
CA PRO A 55 -28.98 -21.44 -9.66
C PRO A 55 -27.62 -20.84 -9.95
N ASP A 56 -27.43 -20.24 -11.14
CA ASP A 56 -26.16 -19.63 -11.55
C ASP A 56 -25.72 -18.52 -10.59
N GLU A 57 -26.65 -17.78 -9.97
CA GLU A 57 -26.39 -16.75 -8.97
C GLU A 57 -25.79 -17.32 -7.69
N CYS A 58 -26.30 -18.45 -7.22
CA CYS A 58 -25.77 -19.14 -6.04
C CYS A 58 -24.35 -19.67 -6.32
N LEU A 59 -24.18 -20.30 -7.49
CA LEU A 59 -22.88 -20.79 -7.94
C LEU A 59 -21.87 -19.64 -8.10
N ALA A 60 -22.31 -18.49 -8.62
CA ALA A 60 -21.49 -17.27 -8.71
C ALA A 60 -21.05 -16.75 -7.33
N CYS A 61 -21.93 -16.77 -6.32
CA CYS A 61 -21.60 -16.39 -4.94
C CYS A 61 -20.55 -17.33 -4.34
N VAL A 62 -20.66 -18.63 -4.57
CA VAL A 62 -19.66 -19.63 -4.16
C VAL A 62 -18.31 -19.30 -4.80
N PHE A 63 -18.29 -19.10 -6.12
CA PHE A 63 -17.04 -18.76 -6.82
C PHE A 63 -16.41 -17.46 -6.34
N GLN A 64 -17.20 -16.44 -5.99
CA GLN A 64 -16.67 -15.17 -5.46
C GLN A 64 -15.94 -15.35 -4.12
N SER A 65 -16.31 -16.34 -3.33
CA SER A 65 -15.70 -16.66 -2.04
C SER A 65 -14.40 -17.46 -2.15
N LEU A 66 -14.14 -18.07 -3.31
CA LEU A 66 -12.97 -18.92 -3.53
C LEU A 66 -11.69 -18.14 -3.83
N SER A 67 -10.55 -18.77 -3.55
CA SER A 67 -9.26 -18.25 -3.97
C SER A 67 -9.09 -18.23 -5.50
N SER A 68 -8.12 -17.46 -6.02
CA SER A 68 -7.89 -17.42 -7.47
C SER A 68 -7.42 -18.77 -8.05
N GLY A 69 -6.80 -19.62 -7.25
CA GLY A 69 -6.37 -20.97 -7.63
C GLY A 69 -7.59 -21.90 -7.77
N ASP A 70 -8.44 -21.96 -6.74
CA ASP A 70 -9.62 -22.78 -6.69
C ASP A 70 -10.61 -22.40 -7.80
N ARG A 71 -10.78 -21.11 -8.07
CA ARG A 71 -11.59 -20.64 -9.21
C ARG A 71 -11.09 -21.14 -10.56
N LYS A 72 -9.77 -21.28 -10.75
CA LYS A 72 -9.22 -21.88 -11.96
C LYS A 72 -9.63 -23.35 -12.07
N CYS A 73 -9.57 -24.10 -10.96
CA CYS A 73 -10.02 -25.49 -10.94
C CYS A 73 -11.50 -25.58 -11.27
N CYS A 74 -12.36 -24.74 -10.64
CA CYS A 74 -13.79 -24.67 -10.96
C CYS A 74 -14.07 -24.41 -12.45
N SER A 75 -13.27 -23.55 -13.08
CA SER A 75 -13.44 -23.24 -14.50
C SER A 75 -13.09 -24.40 -15.46
N LEU A 76 -12.52 -25.49 -14.96
CA LEU A 76 -12.20 -26.69 -15.73
C LEU A 76 -13.22 -27.83 -15.57
N VAL A 77 -14.19 -27.69 -14.68
CA VAL A 77 -15.15 -28.72 -14.35
C VAL A 77 -16.14 -28.96 -15.50
N CYS A 78 -16.86 -27.93 -15.94
CA CYS A 78 -17.79 -28.01 -17.07
C CYS A 78 -17.99 -26.65 -17.73
N ARG A 79 -18.67 -26.62 -18.89
CA ARG A 79 -18.96 -25.40 -19.66
C ARG A 79 -19.83 -24.40 -18.87
N ARG A 80 -20.77 -24.87 -18.08
CA ARG A 80 -21.60 -24.03 -17.21
C ARG A 80 -20.75 -23.30 -16.17
N TRP A 81 -19.89 -24.03 -15.47
CA TRP A 81 -19.01 -23.46 -14.45
C TRP A 81 -18.00 -22.49 -15.06
N LEU A 82 -17.46 -22.79 -16.23
CA LEU A 82 -16.58 -21.89 -16.97
C LEU A 82 -17.27 -20.57 -17.27
N ARG A 83 -18.54 -20.59 -17.71
CA ARG A 83 -19.33 -19.39 -18.01
C ARG A 83 -19.65 -18.60 -16.74
N VAL A 84 -20.22 -19.25 -15.72
CA VAL A 84 -20.60 -18.61 -14.45
C VAL A 84 -19.36 -18.02 -13.75
N GLU A 85 -18.24 -18.74 -13.74
CA GLU A 85 -16.97 -18.25 -13.20
C GLU A 85 -16.51 -16.98 -13.93
N GLY A 86 -16.60 -16.96 -15.25
CA GLY A 86 -16.24 -15.81 -16.07
C GLY A 86 -17.09 -14.57 -15.76
N GLN A 87 -18.40 -14.72 -15.79
CA GLN A 87 -19.38 -13.65 -15.55
C GLN A 87 -19.36 -13.13 -14.10
N SER A 88 -19.12 -14.01 -13.14
CA SER A 88 -19.01 -13.64 -11.72
C SER A 88 -17.69 -12.99 -11.33
N ARG A 89 -16.73 -12.90 -12.22
CA ARG A 89 -15.40 -12.40 -11.91
C ARG A 89 -15.37 -10.90 -11.65
N GLN A 90 -15.06 -10.53 -10.41
CA GLN A 90 -15.00 -9.13 -9.97
C GLN A 90 -13.67 -8.44 -10.29
N ARG A 91 -12.62 -9.20 -10.58
CA ARG A 91 -11.29 -8.65 -10.85
C ARG A 91 -10.47 -9.60 -11.71
N LEU A 92 -9.86 -9.04 -12.75
CA LEU A 92 -8.89 -9.73 -13.60
C LEU A 92 -7.54 -9.02 -13.54
N SER A 93 -6.46 -9.79 -13.45
CA SER A 93 -5.10 -9.27 -13.53
C SER A 93 -4.34 -10.06 -14.58
N LEU A 94 -3.88 -9.37 -15.62
CA LEU A 94 -3.21 -9.97 -16.76
C LEU A 94 -1.78 -9.46 -16.89
N ASN A 95 -0.92 -10.30 -17.44
CA ASN A 95 0.37 -9.88 -17.96
C ASN A 95 0.12 -9.19 -19.30
N ALA A 96 0.46 -7.91 -19.37
CA ALA A 96 0.16 -7.03 -20.49
C ALA A 96 1.32 -7.04 -21.49
N HIS A 97 1.63 -8.20 -22.06
CA HIS A 97 2.61 -8.36 -23.14
C HIS A 97 1.93 -8.13 -24.49
N SER A 98 2.68 -7.82 -25.54
CA SER A 98 2.16 -7.59 -26.88
C SER A 98 1.27 -8.73 -27.39
N ASP A 99 1.61 -9.97 -27.07
CA ASP A 99 0.87 -11.17 -27.47
C ASP A 99 -0.56 -11.22 -26.93
N LEU A 100 -0.86 -10.42 -25.90
CA LEU A 100 -2.21 -10.35 -25.33
C LEU A 100 -3.25 -9.91 -26.37
N LEU A 101 -2.86 -9.12 -27.40
CA LEU A 101 -3.77 -8.64 -28.45
C LEU A 101 -4.55 -9.78 -29.10
N HIS A 102 -3.88 -10.87 -29.44
CA HIS A 102 -4.50 -12.03 -30.10
C HIS A 102 -5.49 -12.79 -29.18
N LEU A 103 -5.32 -12.66 -27.88
CA LEU A 103 -6.16 -13.32 -26.88
C LEU A 103 -7.36 -12.45 -26.42
N VAL A 104 -7.35 -11.15 -26.74
CA VAL A 104 -8.38 -10.21 -26.27
C VAL A 104 -9.79 -10.65 -26.61
N PRO A 105 -10.13 -11.03 -27.87
CA PRO A 105 -11.51 -11.37 -28.22
C PRO A 105 -12.03 -12.58 -27.43
N SER A 106 -11.26 -13.67 -27.36
CA SER A 106 -11.66 -14.90 -26.66
C SER A 106 -11.68 -14.72 -25.13
N LEU A 107 -10.75 -13.91 -24.58
CA LEU A 107 -10.65 -13.69 -23.17
C LEU A 107 -11.78 -12.79 -22.65
N PHE A 108 -12.09 -11.72 -23.34
CA PHE A 108 -13.07 -10.73 -22.88
C PHE A 108 -14.50 -11.05 -23.31
N SER A 109 -14.73 -11.97 -24.26
CA SER A 109 -16.05 -12.59 -24.43
C SER A 109 -16.47 -13.44 -23.22
N ARG A 110 -15.48 -14.02 -22.51
CA ARG A 110 -15.71 -14.72 -21.24
C ARG A 110 -15.90 -13.79 -20.04
N PHE A 111 -15.23 -12.63 -20.03
CA PHE A 111 -15.18 -11.69 -18.93
C PHE A 111 -15.84 -10.35 -19.28
N ASP A 112 -16.99 -10.37 -19.92
CA ASP A 112 -17.73 -9.22 -20.44
C ASP A 112 -18.24 -8.26 -19.33
N ALA A 113 -18.59 -8.80 -18.16
CA ALA A 113 -19.10 -8.05 -17.02
C ALA A 113 -18.01 -7.58 -16.05
N LEU A 114 -16.74 -7.56 -16.45
CA LEU A 114 -15.61 -7.30 -15.58
C LEU A 114 -15.55 -5.85 -15.06
N PRO A 115 -15.71 -5.59 -13.74
CA PRO A 115 -15.64 -4.24 -13.19
C PRO A 115 -14.22 -3.76 -12.88
N LYS A 116 -13.23 -4.66 -12.71
CA LYS A 116 -11.87 -4.28 -12.27
C LYS A 116 -10.80 -5.01 -13.07
N LEU A 117 -10.04 -4.24 -13.85
CA LEU A 117 -8.93 -4.76 -14.67
C LEU A 117 -7.58 -4.23 -14.21
N CYS A 118 -6.59 -5.11 -14.18
CA CYS A 118 -5.20 -4.76 -13.93
C CYS A 118 -4.30 -5.35 -15.01
N LEU A 119 -3.68 -4.48 -15.78
CA LEU A 119 -2.73 -4.80 -16.84
C LEU A 119 -1.32 -4.47 -16.35
N LYS A 120 -0.45 -5.47 -16.30
CA LYS A 120 0.92 -5.32 -15.80
C LYS A 120 1.88 -5.89 -16.84
N CYS A 121 2.85 -5.10 -17.25
CA CYS A 121 4.00 -5.59 -17.99
C CYS A 121 5.23 -5.69 -17.06
N ASP A 122 6.15 -6.56 -17.37
CA ASP A 122 7.45 -6.58 -16.75
C ASP A 122 8.39 -5.51 -17.39
N ARG A 123 9.64 -5.45 -16.93
CA ARG A 123 10.59 -4.46 -17.41
C ARG A 123 11.29 -4.85 -18.72
N ARG A 124 11.26 -6.12 -19.09
CA ARG A 124 12.04 -6.68 -20.22
C ARG A 124 11.20 -6.87 -21.47
N SER A 125 9.91 -7.20 -21.29
CA SER A 125 9.00 -7.50 -22.40
C SER A 125 8.39 -6.25 -23.02
N VAL A 126 8.04 -6.33 -24.30
CA VAL A 126 7.23 -5.34 -25.00
C VAL A 126 5.81 -5.37 -24.42
N SER A 127 5.29 -4.21 -24.07
CA SER A 127 3.94 -4.11 -23.48
C SER A 127 2.87 -4.10 -24.58
N ILE A 128 1.60 -4.22 -24.15
CA ILE A 128 0.47 -3.97 -25.06
C ILE A 128 0.55 -2.55 -25.61
N GLY A 129 0.13 -2.41 -26.87
CA GLY A 129 -0.09 -1.13 -27.53
C GLY A 129 -1.55 -0.68 -27.46
N ASP A 130 -1.84 0.40 -28.17
CA ASP A 130 -3.17 1.04 -28.18
C ASP A 130 -4.26 0.11 -28.71
N GLU A 131 -3.99 -0.67 -29.75
CA GLU A 131 -4.95 -1.61 -30.35
C GLU A 131 -5.51 -2.59 -29.31
N ALA A 132 -4.64 -3.17 -28.49
CA ALA A 132 -5.06 -4.09 -27.43
C ALA A 132 -5.90 -3.39 -26.37
N LEU A 133 -5.51 -2.18 -25.96
CA LEU A 133 -6.26 -1.40 -24.97
C LEU A 133 -7.64 -1.01 -25.50
N VAL A 134 -7.73 -0.59 -26.74
CA VAL A 134 -9.00 -0.23 -27.42
C VAL A 134 -9.90 -1.46 -27.55
N ALA A 135 -9.37 -2.58 -28.02
CA ALA A 135 -10.12 -3.83 -28.13
C ALA A 135 -10.68 -4.27 -26.74
N ILE A 136 -9.87 -4.19 -25.68
CA ILE A 136 -10.32 -4.44 -24.30
C ILE A 136 -11.46 -3.48 -23.92
N SER A 137 -11.35 -2.20 -24.24
CA SER A 137 -12.34 -1.19 -23.86
C SER A 137 -13.70 -1.39 -24.50
N ILE A 138 -13.74 -1.91 -25.73
CA ILE A 138 -14.98 -2.25 -26.45
C ILE A 138 -15.75 -3.36 -25.73
N HIS A 139 -15.06 -4.36 -25.22
CA HIS A 139 -15.65 -5.48 -24.49
C HIS A 139 -15.99 -5.14 -23.03
N CYS A 140 -15.25 -4.24 -22.40
CA CYS A 140 -15.37 -3.93 -20.96
C CYS A 140 -15.92 -2.51 -20.70
N ARG A 141 -17.04 -2.14 -21.30
CA ARG A 141 -17.63 -0.78 -21.18
C ARG A 141 -18.04 -0.43 -19.74
N ASN A 142 -18.36 -1.41 -18.92
CA ASN A 142 -18.75 -1.25 -17.52
C ASN A 142 -17.55 -1.23 -16.54
N LEU A 143 -16.34 -1.04 -17.05
CA LEU A 143 -15.13 -1.03 -16.24
C LEU A 143 -15.13 0.15 -15.28
N THR A 144 -15.12 -0.14 -13.98
CA THR A 144 -15.08 0.87 -12.91
C THR A 144 -13.66 1.13 -12.40
N ARG A 145 -12.73 0.18 -12.60
CA ARG A 145 -11.35 0.33 -12.14
C ARG A 145 -10.35 -0.20 -13.15
N LEU A 146 -9.47 0.67 -13.60
CA LEU A 146 -8.31 0.32 -14.43
C LEU A 146 -7.01 0.56 -13.67
N LYS A 147 -6.10 -0.42 -13.72
CA LYS A 147 -4.73 -0.29 -13.27
C LYS A 147 -3.77 -0.69 -14.36
N LEU A 148 -2.96 0.26 -14.80
CA LEU A 148 -1.89 0.09 -15.78
C LEU A 148 -0.54 0.12 -15.07
N ARG A 149 0.33 -0.84 -15.34
CA ARG A 149 1.68 -0.85 -14.80
C ARG A 149 2.69 -1.26 -15.85
N ALA A 150 3.63 -0.36 -16.13
CA ALA A 150 4.68 -0.53 -17.12
C ALA A 150 4.15 -0.87 -18.53
N CYS A 151 2.97 -0.35 -18.89
CA CYS A 151 2.45 -0.39 -20.25
C CYS A 151 3.08 0.79 -21.01
N ARG A 152 4.21 0.53 -21.65
CA ARG A 152 5.08 1.56 -22.23
C ARG A 152 4.77 1.90 -23.69
N GLU A 153 4.00 1.05 -24.36
CA GLU A 153 3.59 1.26 -25.75
C GLU A 153 2.22 1.95 -25.86
N LEU A 154 1.62 2.34 -24.72
CA LEU A 154 0.37 3.09 -24.71
C LEU A 154 0.66 4.56 -24.99
N THR A 155 -0.06 5.13 -25.96
CA THR A 155 0.02 6.53 -26.34
C THR A 155 -1.19 7.34 -25.88
N ASP A 156 -1.18 8.64 -26.14
CA ASP A 156 -2.31 9.53 -25.84
C ASP A 156 -3.56 9.14 -26.64
N SER A 157 -3.40 8.68 -27.88
CA SER A 157 -4.51 8.25 -28.75
C SER A 157 -5.19 6.99 -28.22
N GLY A 158 -4.42 5.99 -27.76
CA GLY A 158 -4.99 4.79 -27.14
C GLY A 158 -5.75 5.10 -25.87
N MET A 159 -5.23 6.02 -25.05
CA MET A 159 -5.92 6.46 -23.83
C MET A 159 -7.20 7.22 -24.12
N ALA A 160 -7.22 8.05 -25.18
CA ALA A 160 -8.40 8.79 -25.60
C ALA A 160 -9.51 7.83 -26.09
N ALA A 161 -9.16 6.87 -26.96
CA ALA A 161 -10.10 5.87 -27.45
C ALA A 161 -10.64 4.99 -26.32
N PHE A 162 -9.79 4.58 -25.36
CA PHE A 162 -10.21 3.88 -24.15
C PHE A 162 -11.23 4.70 -23.35
N ALA A 163 -10.98 5.99 -23.15
CA ALA A 163 -11.85 6.86 -22.35
C ALA A 163 -13.24 7.01 -22.97
N GLN A 164 -13.33 7.09 -24.29
CA GLN A 164 -14.62 7.16 -25.01
C GLN A 164 -15.50 5.94 -24.77
N ASN A 165 -14.90 4.76 -24.61
CA ASN A 165 -15.61 3.50 -24.39
C ASN A 165 -15.94 3.22 -22.93
N CYS A 166 -15.08 3.64 -21.97
CA CYS A 166 -15.17 3.28 -20.56
C CYS A 166 -15.59 4.46 -19.66
N LYS A 167 -16.74 5.06 -19.92
CA LYS A 167 -17.26 6.25 -19.21
C LYS A 167 -17.61 5.99 -17.73
N ALA A 168 -17.83 4.73 -17.34
CA ALA A 168 -18.14 4.32 -15.97
C ALA A 168 -16.92 4.24 -15.04
N LEU A 169 -15.72 4.67 -15.52
CA LEU A 169 -14.47 4.53 -14.77
C LEU A 169 -14.49 5.40 -13.50
N LYS A 170 -14.37 4.76 -12.35
CA LYS A 170 -14.30 5.43 -11.02
C LYS A 170 -12.88 5.51 -10.47
N LYS A 171 -12.00 4.57 -10.85
CA LYS A 171 -10.63 4.52 -10.32
C LYS A 171 -9.62 4.21 -11.41
N LEU A 172 -8.69 5.15 -11.63
CA LEU A 172 -7.54 4.99 -12.51
C LEU A 172 -6.24 4.97 -11.70
N SER A 173 -5.39 3.98 -11.99
CA SER A 173 -4.02 3.95 -11.49
C SER A 173 -3.07 3.64 -12.62
N CYS A 174 -2.21 4.57 -13.00
CA CYS A 174 -1.18 4.37 -14.00
C CYS A 174 0.22 4.49 -13.38
N GLY A 175 1.08 3.58 -13.76
CA GLY A 175 2.45 3.54 -13.26
C GLY A 175 3.46 3.14 -14.31
N SER A 176 4.46 3.99 -14.55
CA SER A 176 5.52 3.78 -15.55
C SER A 176 4.96 3.60 -16.97
N CYS A 177 3.96 4.40 -17.35
CA CYS A 177 3.40 4.51 -18.68
C CYS A 177 4.01 5.69 -19.43
N THR A 178 3.84 5.74 -20.74
CA THR A 178 4.48 6.71 -21.64
C THR A 178 3.54 7.77 -22.19
N PHE A 179 2.22 7.57 -22.12
CA PHE A 179 1.27 8.60 -22.55
C PHE A 179 1.42 9.90 -21.72
N GLY A 180 1.02 11.03 -22.29
CA GLY A 180 1.24 12.37 -21.76
C GLY A 180 -0.01 13.06 -21.22
N ALA A 181 0.02 14.39 -21.32
CA ALA A 181 -1.06 15.25 -20.85
C ALA A 181 -2.33 15.08 -21.67
N LYS A 182 -2.23 14.94 -23.02
CA LYS A 182 -3.38 14.74 -23.91
C LYS A 182 -4.17 13.49 -23.56
N GLY A 183 -3.49 12.36 -23.34
CA GLY A 183 -4.13 11.11 -22.93
C GLY A 183 -4.76 11.20 -21.53
N MET A 184 -4.13 11.94 -20.62
CA MET A 184 -4.70 12.18 -19.31
C MET A 184 -5.94 13.07 -19.39
N ASN A 185 -5.88 14.17 -20.15
CA ASN A 185 -7.02 15.07 -20.37
C ASN A 185 -8.21 14.32 -21.01
N ALA A 186 -7.95 13.48 -22.00
CA ALA A 186 -9.01 12.66 -22.61
C ALA A 186 -9.73 11.75 -21.60
N ILE A 187 -9.01 11.18 -20.62
CA ILE A 187 -9.64 10.43 -19.52
C ILE A 187 -10.48 11.34 -18.62
N LEU A 188 -9.95 12.50 -18.27
CA LEU A 188 -10.64 13.45 -17.37
C LEU A 188 -11.91 14.02 -18.01
N ASP A 189 -11.92 14.20 -19.33
CA ASP A 189 -13.06 14.72 -20.09
C ASP A 189 -14.15 13.67 -20.33
N ASN A 190 -13.78 12.40 -20.49
CA ASN A 190 -14.72 11.34 -20.86
C ASN A 190 -15.17 10.45 -19.69
N CYS A 191 -14.51 10.53 -18.52
CA CYS A 191 -14.83 9.70 -17.34
C CYS A 191 -15.37 10.56 -16.19
N PRO A 192 -16.61 11.07 -16.25
CA PRO A 192 -17.14 12.00 -15.26
C PRO A 192 -17.31 11.40 -13.86
N SER A 193 -17.38 10.08 -13.75
CA SER A 193 -17.51 9.36 -12.47
C SER A 193 -16.17 9.06 -11.79
N LEU A 194 -15.04 9.62 -12.26
CA LEU A 194 -13.72 9.32 -11.73
C LEU A 194 -13.54 9.91 -10.32
N GLU A 195 -13.45 9.05 -9.32
CA GLU A 195 -13.28 9.45 -7.91
C GLU A 195 -11.83 9.35 -7.41
N TYR A 196 -11.02 8.51 -8.04
CA TYR A 196 -9.65 8.21 -7.61
C TYR A 196 -8.69 8.21 -8.79
N LEU A 197 -7.70 9.09 -8.74
CA LEU A 197 -6.61 9.15 -9.71
C LEU A 197 -5.27 8.90 -9.00
N SER A 198 -4.49 7.94 -9.49
CA SER A 198 -3.13 7.69 -9.01
C SER A 198 -2.16 7.58 -10.16
N VAL A 199 -1.22 8.50 -10.21
CA VAL A 199 -0.19 8.59 -11.26
C VAL A 199 1.17 8.37 -10.65
N LYS A 200 1.93 7.41 -11.19
CA LYS A 200 3.30 7.14 -10.78
C LYS A 200 4.22 7.05 -11.99
N ARG A 201 5.25 7.91 -12.07
CA ARG A 201 6.22 7.89 -13.18
C ARG A 201 5.55 7.93 -14.56
N LEU A 202 4.77 8.95 -14.82
CA LEU A 202 4.21 9.17 -16.16
C LEU A 202 5.28 9.84 -17.01
N ARG A 203 5.79 9.11 -18.01
CA ARG A 203 6.97 9.51 -18.78
C ARG A 203 6.66 10.44 -19.95
N GLY A 204 5.41 10.45 -20.43
CA GLY A 204 4.98 11.34 -21.49
C GLY A 204 4.74 12.79 -21.04
N ILE A 205 4.89 13.08 -19.75
CA ILE A 205 4.91 14.45 -19.24
C ILE A 205 6.35 14.94 -19.32
N THR A 206 6.59 15.89 -20.18
CA THR A 206 7.90 16.48 -20.42
C THR A 206 8.19 17.65 -19.48
N ASP A 207 9.47 17.97 -19.33
CA ASP A 207 9.99 19.05 -18.47
C ASP A 207 9.92 20.44 -19.13
N ALA A 208 9.40 20.50 -20.35
CA ALA A 208 9.35 21.76 -21.07
C ALA A 208 8.51 22.79 -20.32
N ALA A 209 8.97 24.03 -20.28
CA ALA A 209 8.20 25.17 -19.78
C ALA A 209 6.84 25.34 -20.48
N THR A 210 6.67 24.68 -21.62
CA THR A 210 5.47 24.61 -22.45
C THR A 210 4.67 23.32 -22.21
N ALA A 211 4.89 22.60 -21.10
CA ALA A 211 4.16 21.37 -20.82
C ALA A 211 2.65 21.65 -20.81
N GLU A 212 1.92 20.91 -21.62
CA GLU A 212 0.46 21.02 -21.68
C GLU A 212 -0.14 20.78 -20.27
N PRO A 213 -0.96 21.70 -19.77
CA PRO A 213 -1.57 21.54 -18.45
C PRO A 213 -2.58 20.38 -18.48
N ILE A 214 -2.64 19.67 -17.36
CA ILE A 214 -3.68 18.67 -17.13
C ILE A 214 -4.86 19.39 -16.49
N GLY A 215 -5.89 19.57 -17.28
CA GLY A 215 -7.06 20.36 -16.93
C GLY A 215 -8.01 19.61 -16.00
N PRO A 216 -9.02 20.31 -15.47
CA PRO A 216 -9.97 19.68 -14.57
C PRO A 216 -10.85 18.64 -15.28
N GLY A 217 -11.25 18.85 -16.53
CA GLY A 217 -12.18 17.99 -17.25
C GLY A 217 -13.50 17.77 -16.48
N LEU A 218 -14.38 16.93 -17.01
CA LEU A 218 -15.63 16.57 -16.33
C LEU A 218 -15.39 15.77 -15.04
N ALA A 219 -14.26 15.08 -14.95
CA ALA A 219 -13.90 14.25 -13.79
C ALA A 219 -13.68 15.06 -12.51
N ALA A 220 -13.29 16.32 -12.61
CA ALA A 220 -12.98 17.16 -11.44
C ALA A 220 -14.14 17.24 -10.44
N ALA A 221 -15.39 17.24 -10.91
CA ALA A 221 -16.58 17.27 -10.05
C ALA A 221 -16.71 16.03 -9.15
N SER A 222 -16.18 14.88 -9.56
CA SER A 222 -16.28 13.59 -8.85
C SER A 222 -15.00 13.19 -8.12
N LEU A 223 -13.86 13.81 -8.42
CA LEU A 223 -12.58 13.46 -7.84
C LEU A 223 -12.52 13.72 -6.34
N LYS A 224 -12.21 12.66 -5.60
CA LYS A 224 -12.05 12.67 -4.12
C LYS A 224 -10.61 12.46 -3.70
N THR A 225 -9.82 11.76 -4.53
CA THR A 225 -8.43 11.42 -4.19
C THR A 225 -7.52 11.58 -5.41
N ILE A 226 -6.46 12.35 -5.25
CA ILE A 226 -5.37 12.50 -6.23
C ILE A 226 -4.07 12.08 -5.56
N CYS A 227 -3.34 11.13 -6.18
CA CYS A 227 -2.04 10.66 -5.73
C CYS A 227 -1.03 10.80 -6.87
N LEU A 228 -0.08 11.70 -6.71
CA LEU A 228 1.03 11.91 -7.65
C LEU A 228 2.33 11.39 -7.02
N LYS A 229 3.03 10.49 -7.71
CA LYS A 229 4.27 9.91 -7.20
C LYS A 229 5.34 9.83 -8.27
N GLU A 230 6.51 10.36 -7.97
CA GLU A 230 7.66 10.32 -8.89
C GLU A 230 7.26 10.88 -10.28
N VAL A 231 6.52 11.98 -10.29
CA VAL A 231 6.12 12.71 -11.50
C VAL A 231 7.07 13.87 -11.69
N TYR A 232 7.66 13.96 -12.87
CA TYR A 232 8.72 14.91 -13.16
C TYR A 232 8.20 16.35 -13.10
N ASN A 233 7.24 16.73 -13.87
CA ASN A 233 6.58 18.03 -13.82
C ASN A 233 5.21 17.90 -13.14
N GLY A 234 5.22 17.73 -11.81
CA GLY A 234 3.98 17.51 -11.05
C GLY A 234 3.03 18.71 -11.04
N GLN A 235 3.55 19.93 -11.26
CA GLN A 235 2.78 21.16 -11.29
C GLN A 235 1.81 21.24 -12.48
N CYS A 236 2.05 20.49 -13.56
CA CYS A 236 1.10 20.41 -14.67
C CYS A 236 -0.28 19.87 -14.25
N PHE A 237 -0.38 19.16 -13.14
CA PHE A 237 -1.64 18.73 -12.52
C PHE A 237 -2.32 19.83 -11.69
N GLY A 238 -1.72 21.00 -11.56
CA GLY A 238 -2.27 22.12 -10.80
C GLY A 238 -3.72 22.47 -11.16
N PRO A 239 -4.04 22.69 -12.45
CA PRO A 239 -5.42 23.00 -12.89
C PRO A 239 -6.42 21.91 -12.48
N LEU A 240 -6.05 20.62 -12.60
CA LEU A 240 -6.89 19.51 -12.16
C LEU A 240 -7.14 19.56 -10.64
N ILE A 241 -6.09 19.74 -9.84
CA ILE A 241 -6.21 19.78 -8.37
C ILE A 241 -7.07 20.96 -7.94
N ILE A 242 -6.81 22.16 -8.47
CA ILE A 242 -7.53 23.40 -8.18
C ILE A 242 -9.00 23.31 -8.60
N GLY A 243 -9.27 22.69 -9.76
CA GLY A 243 -10.63 22.49 -10.27
C GLY A 243 -11.44 21.43 -9.53
N SER A 244 -10.79 20.54 -8.77
CA SER A 244 -11.41 19.42 -8.06
C SER A 244 -11.95 19.86 -6.69
N LYS A 245 -13.06 20.60 -6.66
CA LYS A 245 -13.64 21.18 -5.42
C LYS A 245 -14.08 20.14 -4.39
N ASN A 246 -14.35 18.90 -4.79
CA ASN A 246 -14.76 17.80 -3.91
C ASN A 246 -13.58 16.95 -3.44
N LEU A 247 -12.33 17.38 -3.71
CA LEU A 247 -11.14 16.66 -3.32
C LEU A 247 -11.00 16.60 -1.80
N LYS A 248 -10.81 15.38 -1.27
CA LYS A 248 -10.62 15.10 0.15
C LYS A 248 -9.20 14.71 0.49
N THR A 249 -8.52 14.05 -0.44
CA THR A 249 -7.18 13.51 -0.21
C THR A 249 -6.23 13.92 -1.32
N LEU A 250 -5.15 14.60 -0.97
CA LEU A 250 -4.05 14.97 -1.85
C LEU A 250 -2.75 14.31 -1.37
N LYS A 251 -2.15 13.45 -2.20
CA LYS A 251 -0.87 12.79 -1.90
C LYS A 251 0.15 13.13 -2.96
N LEU A 252 1.18 13.84 -2.54
CA LEU A 252 2.30 14.24 -3.38
C LEU A 252 3.58 13.57 -2.87
N SER A 253 4.28 12.82 -3.71
CA SER A 253 5.48 12.09 -3.30
C SER A 253 6.55 12.14 -4.38
N ARG A 254 7.70 12.69 -4.07
CA ARG A 254 8.86 12.77 -4.98
C ARG A 254 8.50 13.39 -6.34
N CYS A 255 7.70 14.41 -6.32
CA CYS A 255 7.41 15.23 -7.50
C CYS A 255 8.37 16.41 -7.52
N SER A 256 8.99 16.66 -8.67
CA SER A 256 9.93 17.79 -8.82
C SER A 256 9.21 19.13 -8.85
N GLY A 257 9.97 20.19 -8.64
CA GLY A 257 9.53 21.58 -8.70
C GLY A 257 9.13 22.18 -7.36
N ASP A 258 8.99 23.50 -7.32
CA ASP A 258 8.56 24.28 -6.16
C ASP A 258 7.03 24.15 -5.98
N TRP A 259 6.60 23.66 -4.83
CA TRP A 259 5.20 23.42 -4.52
C TRP A 259 4.54 24.52 -3.69
N ASP A 260 5.28 25.48 -3.16
CA ASP A 260 4.76 26.49 -2.22
C ASP A 260 3.62 27.29 -2.80
N LYS A 261 3.85 27.93 -3.94
CA LYS A 261 2.81 28.75 -4.61
C LYS A 261 1.59 27.95 -5.00
N LEU A 262 1.82 26.69 -5.49
CA LEU A 262 0.71 25.85 -5.90
C LEU A 262 -0.11 25.36 -4.69
N LEU A 263 0.53 25.02 -3.57
CA LEU A 263 -0.15 24.65 -2.32
C LEU A 263 -0.98 25.80 -1.77
N GLN A 264 -0.51 27.05 -1.85
CA GLN A 264 -1.29 28.23 -1.47
C GLN A 264 -2.59 28.31 -2.29
N VAL A 265 -2.48 28.26 -3.62
CA VAL A 265 -3.67 28.32 -4.49
C VAL A 265 -4.60 27.15 -4.27
N ILE A 266 -4.06 25.94 -4.05
CA ILE A 266 -4.86 24.75 -3.73
C ILE A 266 -5.64 24.96 -2.43
N ALA A 267 -4.99 25.44 -1.38
CA ALA A 267 -5.61 25.64 -0.08
C ALA A 267 -6.74 26.69 -0.11
N ASP A 268 -6.59 27.72 -0.92
CA ASP A 268 -7.62 28.75 -1.10
C ASP A 268 -8.83 28.27 -1.91
N ARG A 269 -8.61 27.36 -2.87
CA ARG A 269 -9.64 26.91 -3.80
C ARG A 269 -10.27 25.58 -3.43
N VAL A 270 -9.57 24.72 -2.68
CA VAL A 270 -9.98 23.34 -2.33
C VAL A 270 -10.06 23.20 -0.81
N THR A 271 -10.93 23.99 -0.20
CA THR A 271 -11.11 24.07 1.27
C THR A 271 -11.60 22.77 1.92
N GLY A 272 -12.09 21.82 1.13
CA GLY A 272 -12.62 20.54 1.58
C GLY A 272 -11.56 19.47 1.85
N LEU A 273 -10.25 19.77 1.75
CA LEU A 273 -9.19 18.79 1.99
C LEU A 273 -9.18 18.33 3.45
N ALA A 274 -9.21 17.00 3.61
CA ALA A 274 -9.14 16.33 4.90
C ALA A 274 -7.82 15.56 5.11
N GLU A 275 -7.12 15.22 4.03
CA GLU A 275 -5.88 14.44 4.10
C GLU A 275 -4.85 14.99 3.12
N ILE A 276 -3.68 15.38 3.63
CA ILE A 276 -2.54 15.89 2.84
C ILE A 276 -1.29 15.08 3.19
N HIS A 277 -0.63 14.54 2.17
CA HIS A 277 0.66 13.87 2.29
C HIS A 277 1.69 14.57 1.41
N LEU A 278 2.75 15.07 2.01
CA LEU A 278 3.89 15.70 1.36
C LEU A 278 5.13 14.84 1.64
N GLU A 279 5.64 14.14 0.63
CA GLU A 279 6.80 13.25 0.77
C GLU A 279 7.91 13.63 -0.20
N ARG A 280 9.07 14.04 0.31
CA ARG A 280 10.26 14.37 -0.49
C ARG A 280 9.94 15.38 -1.59
N LEU A 281 9.41 16.51 -1.18
CA LEU A 281 9.07 17.64 -2.02
C LEU A 281 9.89 18.85 -1.60
N GLN A 282 10.07 19.79 -2.52
CA GLN A 282 10.52 21.14 -2.22
C GLN A 282 9.31 21.94 -1.73
N VAL A 283 9.15 22.00 -0.42
CA VAL A 283 8.09 22.70 0.30
C VAL A 283 8.73 23.36 1.51
N SER A 284 8.60 24.68 1.61
CA SER A 284 9.04 25.48 2.73
C SER A 284 7.91 25.70 3.75
N ASP A 285 8.18 26.54 4.76
CA ASP A 285 7.18 26.95 5.73
C ASP A 285 5.98 27.67 5.09
N THR A 286 6.21 28.38 3.99
CA THR A 286 5.14 29.03 3.22
C THR A 286 4.15 28.01 2.65
N GLY A 287 4.67 26.93 2.05
CA GLY A 287 3.84 25.86 1.54
C GLY A 287 3.23 24.99 2.64
N LEU A 288 3.92 24.84 3.79
CA LEU A 288 3.39 24.13 4.94
C LEU A 288 2.30 24.92 5.68
N ALA A 289 2.37 26.25 5.70
CA ALA A 289 1.34 27.10 6.25
C ALA A 289 0.07 27.15 5.38
N ALA A 290 0.17 26.93 4.08
CA ALA A 290 -0.97 26.96 3.17
C ALA A 290 -2.15 26.08 3.60
N PRO A 291 -1.98 24.81 4.00
CA PRO A 291 -3.04 23.97 4.54
C PRO A 291 -3.82 24.55 5.72
N SER A 292 -3.34 25.61 6.37
CA SER A 292 -4.07 26.31 7.43
C SER A 292 -5.45 26.80 6.96
N ASN A 293 -5.65 27.04 5.68
CA ASN A 293 -6.95 27.39 5.09
C ASN A 293 -7.88 26.17 4.93
N CYS A 294 -7.36 24.94 5.04
CA CYS A 294 -8.14 23.71 5.01
C CYS A 294 -8.63 23.36 6.42
N LEU A 295 -9.65 24.05 6.91
CA LEU A 295 -10.17 23.90 8.29
C LEU A 295 -10.65 22.48 8.60
N ASN A 296 -10.91 21.66 7.57
CA ASN A 296 -11.32 20.25 7.69
C ASN A 296 -10.15 19.27 7.70
N LEU A 297 -8.90 19.74 7.80
CA LEU A 297 -7.73 18.88 7.76
C LEU A 297 -7.68 17.96 9.00
N GLU A 298 -7.77 16.65 8.75
CA GLU A 298 -7.70 15.60 9.77
C GLU A 298 -6.38 14.85 9.76
N ILE A 299 -5.72 14.74 8.61
CA ILE A 299 -4.51 13.93 8.43
C ILE A 299 -3.44 14.73 7.69
N LEU A 300 -2.28 14.91 8.33
CA LEU A 300 -1.11 15.52 7.74
C LEU A 300 0.09 14.58 7.84
N HIS A 301 0.75 14.33 6.70
CA HIS A 301 2.02 13.60 6.65
C HIS A 301 3.09 14.49 6.02
N LEU A 302 4.16 14.73 6.77
CA LEU A 302 5.37 15.43 6.35
C LEU A 302 6.51 14.43 6.35
N VAL A 303 7.00 14.05 5.18
CA VAL A 303 8.03 13.02 5.06
C VAL A 303 9.18 13.54 4.23
N LYS A 304 10.31 13.77 4.88
CA LYS A 304 11.55 14.25 4.23
C LYS A 304 11.32 15.53 3.43
N THR A 305 10.72 16.51 4.08
CA THR A 305 10.53 17.90 3.64
C THR A 305 11.52 18.79 4.40
N PRO A 306 12.78 18.93 3.91
CA PRO A 306 13.87 19.48 4.71
C PRO A 306 13.77 20.99 4.98
N GLU A 307 12.96 21.71 4.22
CA GLU A 307 12.78 23.16 4.35
C GLU A 307 11.62 23.55 5.27
N CYS A 308 10.83 22.57 5.72
CA CYS A 308 9.79 22.80 6.72
C CYS A 308 10.40 22.89 8.12
N THR A 309 10.00 23.92 8.87
CA THR A 309 10.47 24.19 10.24
C THR A 309 9.29 24.28 11.23
N ASP A 310 9.58 24.59 12.48
CA ASP A 310 8.56 24.88 13.49
C ASP A 310 7.60 26.00 13.07
N THR A 311 8.10 27.04 12.39
CA THR A 311 7.28 28.17 11.96
C THR A 311 6.10 27.73 11.08
N GLY A 312 6.35 26.86 10.10
CA GLY A 312 5.29 26.31 9.24
C GLY A 312 4.33 25.41 10.00
N LEU A 313 4.85 24.60 10.94
CA LEU A 313 4.03 23.71 11.76
C LEU A 313 3.14 24.49 12.74
N VAL A 314 3.64 25.55 13.37
CA VAL A 314 2.88 26.47 14.24
C VAL A 314 1.72 27.08 13.46
N SER A 315 2.02 27.71 12.31
CA SER A 315 1.00 28.35 11.47
C SER A 315 -0.12 27.39 11.06
N MET A 316 0.24 26.14 10.76
CA MET A 316 -0.73 25.08 10.42
C MET A 316 -1.53 24.67 11.66
N ALA A 317 -0.89 24.41 12.80
CA ALA A 317 -1.54 23.89 14.01
C ALA A 317 -2.58 24.85 14.58
N GLU A 318 -2.32 26.16 14.57
CA GLU A 318 -3.21 27.21 15.09
C GLU A 318 -4.61 27.16 14.44
N ARG A 319 -4.72 26.78 13.18
CA ARG A 319 -5.95 26.78 12.41
C ARG A 319 -6.55 25.38 12.17
N CYS A 320 -5.72 24.34 12.05
CA CYS A 320 -6.17 22.96 11.77
C CYS A 320 -6.58 22.21 13.03
N ARG A 321 -7.58 22.70 13.75
CA ARG A 321 -8.03 22.14 15.04
C ARG A 321 -8.68 20.76 14.96
N LEU A 322 -9.04 20.30 13.76
CA LEU A 322 -9.61 18.96 13.53
C LEU A 322 -8.56 17.88 13.27
N LEU A 323 -7.26 18.22 13.39
CA LEU A 323 -6.17 17.29 13.14
C LEU A 323 -6.25 16.09 14.09
N ARG A 324 -6.33 14.89 13.50
CA ARG A 324 -6.41 13.60 14.20
C ARG A 324 -5.16 12.78 14.03
N LYS A 325 -4.45 12.95 12.91
CA LYS A 325 -3.23 12.21 12.63
C LYS A 325 -2.15 13.14 12.12
N LEU A 326 -1.02 13.13 12.82
CA LEU A 326 0.18 13.83 12.40
C LEU A 326 1.34 12.84 12.26
N TYR A 327 1.95 12.80 11.10
CA TYR A 327 3.12 12.01 10.80
C TYR A 327 4.25 12.91 10.34
N ILE A 328 5.36 12.94 11.07
CA ILE A 328 6.55 13.74 10.76
C ILE A 328 7.75 12.78 10.66
N ASP A 329 8.39 12.75 9.49
CA ASP A 329 9.65 12.04 9.25
C ASP A 329 10.65 13.02 8.64
N ILE A 330 11.51 13.57 9.48
CA ILE A 330 12.52 14.57 9.10
C ILE A 330 13.94 14.02 9.19
N TRP A 331 14.10 12.71 9.13
CA TRP A 331 15.39 12.03 9.26
C TRP A 331 16.54 12.82 8.64
N LYS A 332 17.47 13.31 9.51
CA LYS A 332 18.67 14.09 9.21
C LYS A 332 18.52 15.61 8.96
N ALA A 333 17.32 16.17 8.87
CA ALA A 333 17.17 17.61 8.62
C ALA A 333 16.90 18.44 9.90
N ASN A 334 16.32 17.83 10.92
CA ASN A 334 16.02 18.31 12.29
C ASN A 334 15.70 19.82 12.44
N ARG A 335 14.70 20.30 11.68
CA ARG A 335 14.23 21.70 11.75
C ARG A 335 12.83 21.83 12.40
N ILE A 336 12.19 20.70 12.71
CA ILE A 336 10.95 20.65 13.50
C ILE A 336 11.32 20.12 14.88
N GLY A 337 11.03 20.89 15.89
CA GLY A 337 11.36 20.62 17.29
C GLY A 337 10.20 20.90 18.23
N ASP A 338 10.52 21.44 19.39
CA ASP A 338 9.56 21.67 20.48
C ASP A 338 8.51 22.72 20.15
N ASP A 339 8.89 23.85 19.54
CA ASP A 339 7.95 24.95 19.30
C ASP A 339 6.77 24.50 18.44
N GLY A 340 7.04 23.76 17.38
CA GLY A 340 6.03 23.16 16.52
C GLY A 340 5.16 22.14 17.26
N LEU A 341 5.78 21.28 18.09
CA LEU A 341 5.05 20.27 18.87
C LEU A 341 4.20 20.89 19.98
N VAL A 342 4.68 21.94 20.62
CA VAL A 342 3.93 22.73 21.61
C VAL A 342 2.70 23.37 20.97
N ALA A 343 2.83 23.94 19.76
CA ALA A 343 1.69 24.46 19.02
C ALA A 343 0.67 23.37 18.69
N VAL A 344 1.12 22.21 18.24
CA VAL A 344 0.27 21.05 18.01
C VAL A 344 -0.45 20.62 19.30
N ALA A 345 0.25 20.56 20.44
CA ALA A 345 -0.32 20.21 21.73
C ALA A 345 -1.39 21.22 22.20
N LYS A 346 -1.19 22.50 21.92
CA LYS A 346 -2.13 23.57 22.30
C LYS A 346 -3.40 23.63 21.43
N HIS A 347 -3.27 23.36 20.15
CA HIS A 347 -4.33 23.63 19.19
C HIS A 347 -5.01 22.38 18.62
N CYS A 348 -4.29 21.24 18.54
CA CYS A 348 -4.81 20.01 17.92
C CYS A 348 -5.32 18.99 18.95
N LEU A 349 -6.31 19.38 19.76
CA LEU A 349 -6.83 18.58 20.90
C LEU A 349 -7.53 17.28 20.45
N ASN A 350 -7.81 17.12 19.16
CA ASN A 350 -8.43 15.92 18.60
C ASN A 350 -7.40 14.88 18.12
N LEU A 351 -6.10 15.09 18.42
CA LEU A 351 -5.02 14.22 17.96
C LEU A 351 -5.17 12.81 18.52
N GLN A 352 -5.24 11.82 17.62
CA GLN A 352 -5.38 10.39 17.93
C GLN A 352 -4.13 9.59 17.59
N GLU A 353 -3.38 10.04 16.59
CA GLU A 353 -2.17 9.37 16.14
C GLU A 353 -1.05 10.39 15.92
N LEU A 354 0.07 10.20 16.60
CA LEU A 354 1.30 10.98 16.43
C LEU A 354 2.47 10.05 16.10
N VAL A 355 3.14 10.32 15.01
CA VAL A 355 4.35 9.58 14.60
C VAL A 355 5.47 10.58 14.35
N LEU A 356 6.53 10.49 15.14
CA LEU A 356 7.72 11.31 15.05
C LEU A 356 8.93 10.43 14.70
N ILE A 357 9.58 10.73 13.58
CA ILE A 357 10.78 10.02 13.12
C ILE A 357 11.91 11.02 12.89
N GLY A 358 12.99 10.89 13.65
CA GLY A 358 14.13 11.80 13.61
C GLY A 358 13.86 13.17 14.23
N VAL A 359 12.77 13.32 14.97
CA VAL A 359 12.45 14.50 15.76
C VAL A 359 12.95 14.29 17.19
N ASN A 360 13.50 15.33 17.79
CA ASN A 360 14.01 15.34 19.16
C ASN A 360 13.10 16.20 20.06
N PRO A 361 11.91 15.68 20.47
CA PRO A 361 11.07 16.38 21.42
C PRO A 361 11.70 16.38 22.80
N THR A 362 11.50 17.45 23.56
CA THR A 362 11.90 17.49 24.96
C THR A 362 10.73 17.08 25.88
N GLN A 363 11.02 16.98 27.17
CA GLN A 363 10.01 16.70 28.19
C GLN A 363 8.86 17.70 28.11
N ILE A 364 9.14 19.00 27.84
CA ILE A 364 8.12 20.06 27.82
C ILE A 364 7.06 19.80 26.74
N SER A 365 7.49 19.53 25.51
CA SER A 365 6.58 19.29 24.41
C SER A 365 5.79 17.98 24.57
N LEU A 366 6.44 16.92 25.05
CA LEU A 366 5.77 15.63 25.32
C LEU A 366 4.80 15.72 26.51
N GLU A 367 5.12 16.48 27.52
CA GLU A 367 4.25 16.73 28.66
C GLU A 367 2.98 17.46 28.25
N LEU A 368 3.10 18.52 27.44
CA LEU A 368 1.94 19.23 26.89
C LEU A 368 1.11 18.37 25.96
N LEU A 369 1.75 17.56 25.10
CA LEU A 369 1.05 16.61 24.25
C LEU A 369 0.27 15.58 25.07
N ALA A 370 0.89 15.02 26.12
CA ALA A 370 0.28 14.03 26.98
C ALA A 370 -0.87 14.61 27.81
N SER A 371 -0.75 15.87 28.23
CA SER A 371 -1.77 16.56 29.03
C SER A 371 -2.95 17.05 28.21
N ASN A 372 -2.72 17.55 27.01
CA ASN A 372 -3.75 18.22 26.20
C ASN A 372 -4.41 17.28 25.18
N CYS A 373 -3.63 16.36 24.56
CA CYS A 373 -4.15 15.44 23.55
C CYS A 373 -4.76 14.19 24.18
N GLN A 374 -5.81 14.34 24.96
CA GLN A 374 -6.44 13.25 25.73
C GLN A 374 -7.08 12.13 24.87
N LYS A 375 -7.12 12.32 23.53
CA LYS A 375 -7.61 11.31 22.55
C LYS A 375 -6.46 10.55 21.90
N LEU A 376 -5.20 10.73 22.34
CA LEU A 376 -4.02 10.13 21.73
C LEU A 376 -3.99 8.61 21.97
N GLU A 377 -4.36 7.84 20.96
CA GLU A 377 -4.41 6.37 21.01
C GLU A 377 -3.14 5.70 20.51
N ARG A 378 -2.41 6.38 19.60
CA ARG A 378 -1.19 5.84 19.01
C ARG A 378 -0.07 6.88 19.03
N LEU A 379 1.05 6.50 19.61
CA LEU A 379 2.29 7.28 19.62
C LEU A 379 3.44 6.43 19.08
N ALA A 380 4.24 7.02 18.19
CA ALA A 380 5.49 6.40 17.74
C ALA A 380 6.62 7.43 17.78
N LEU A 381 7.67 7.08 18.49
CA LEU A 381 8.88 7.88 18.68
C LEU A 381 10.06 7.07 18.13
N CYS A 382 10.66 7.56 17.06
CA CYS A 382 11.67 6.80 16.33
C CYS A 382 12.91 7.65 16.02
N GLY A 383 14.09 7.18 16.43
CA GLY A 383 15.35 7.84 16.10
C GLY A 383 15.48 9.20 16.75
N SER A 384 15.09 9.31 18.02
CA SER A 384 15.25 10.49 18.86
C SER A 384 16.37 10.26 19.86
N ASP A 385 17.23 11.24 20.02
CA ASP A 385 18.32 11.22 21.00
C ASP A 385 17.88 11.81 22.35
N THR A 386 16.74 12.49 22.40
CA THR A 386 16.19 13.14 23.61
C THR A 386 15.12 12.33 24.33
N VAL A 387 14.50 11.34 23.65
CA VAL A 387 13.44 10.54 24.27
C VAL A 387 14.05 9.42 25.10
N GLY A 388 14.17 9.69 26.41
CA GLY A 388 14.66 8.74 27.42
C GLY A 388 13.57 8.31 28.41
N ASP A 389 13.98 7.86 29.57
CA ASP A 389 13.08 7.33 30.61
C ASP A 389 12.17 8.40 31.21
N VAL A 390 12.67 9.64 31.31
CA VAL A 390 11.90 10.78 31.86
C VAL A 390 10.71 11.10 30.97
N GLU A 391 10.93 11.18 29.66
CA GLU A 391 9.92 11.46 28.65
C GLU A 391 8.89 10.34 28.58
N ILE A 392 9.34 9.09 28.66
CA ILE A 392 8.45 7.93 28.67
C ILE A 392 7.63 7.85 29.96
N SER A 393 8.22 8.19 31.10
CA SER A 393 7.50 8.24 32.39
C SER A 393 6.41 9.32 32.37
N CYS A 394 6.69 10.47 31.78
CA CYS A 394 5.71 11.53 31.60
C CYS A 394 4.52 11.08 30.73
N ILE A 395 4.79 10.41 29.59
CA ILE A 395 3.76 9.82 28.74
C ILE A 395 2.96 8.77 29.52
N ALA A 396 3.62 7.91 30.29
CA ALA A 396 2.99 6.87 31.08
C ALA A 396 2.00 7.43 32.11
N ALA A 397 2.35 8.54 32.74
CA ALA A 397 1.53 9.19 33.75
C ALA A 397 0.30 9.91 33.21
N LYS A 398 0.39 10.51 32.02
CA LYS A 398 -0.62 11.46 31.50
C LYS A 398 -1.42 10.97 30.31
N CYS A 399 -0.88 10.06 29.47
CA CYS A 399 -1.57 9.59 28.26
C CYS A 399 -2.54 8.43 28.57
N VAL A 400 -3.68 8.71 29.16
CA VAL A 400 -4.66 7.68 29.56
C VAL A 400 -5.31 6.94 28.40
N ALA A 401 -5.49 7.58 27.24
CA ALA A 401 -6.13 6.97 26.06
C ALA A 401 -5.18 6.12 25.21
N LEU A 402 -3.88 6.06 25.56
CA LEU A 402 -2.87 5.43 24.73
C LEU A 402 -3.06 3.91 24.64
N LYS A 403 -3.29 3.41 23.41
CA LYS A 403 -3.49 1.98 23.10
C LYS A 403 -2.25 1.34 22.48
N LYS A 404 -1.46 2.13 21.71
CA LYS A 404 -0.32 1.61 20.96
C LYS A 404 0.88 2.54 21.09
N LEU A 405 1.99 2.03 21.60
CA LEU A 405 3.25 2.75 21.66
C LEU A 405 4.32 2.04 20.83
N CYS A 406 5.07 2.79 20.05
CA CYS A 406 6.23 2.28 19.32
C CYS A 406 7.43 3.18 19.62
N ILE A 407 8.48 2.60 20.19
CA ILE A 407 9.76 3.27 20.46
C ILE A 407 10.83 2.58 19.64
N LYS A 408 11.62 3.34 18.92
CA LYS A 408 12.68 2.78 18.07
C LYS A 408 13.92 3.66 18.05
N ASN A 409 15.10 3.07 18.26
CA ASN A 409 16.37 3.81 18.26
C ASN A 409 16.31 5.05 19.19
N CYS A 410 15.84 4.88 20.41
CA CYS A 410 15.79 5.92 21.45
C CYS A 410 16.57 5.45 22.69
N PRO A 411 17.15 6.37 23.50
CA PRO A 411 17.91 6.04 24.69
C PRO A 411 17.05 5.68 25.90
N VAL A 412 16.02 4.86 25.70
CA VAL A 412 15.11 4.37 26.72
C VAL A 412 15.65 3.09 27.33
N SER A 413 15.51 2.94 28.65
CA SER A 413 15.92 1.75 29.43
C SER A 413 14.73 0.99 30.02
N ASP A 414 15.03 -0.02 30.82
CA ASP A 414 14.03 -0.80 31.57
C ASP A 414 13.23 0.06 32.55
N HIS A 415 13.78 1.16 33.07
CA HIS A 415 13.05 2.10 33.93
C HIS A 415 11.89 2.78 33.22
N GLY A 416 12.10 3.25 32.00
CA GLY A 416 11.01 3.81 31.18
C GLY A 416 9.95 2.78 30.84
N MET A 417 10.36 1.52 30.62
CA MET A 417 9.44 0.43 30.37
C MET A 417 8.61 0.07 31.62
N GLU A 418 9.22 0.12 32.81
CA GLU A 418 8.51 -0.08 34.06
C GLU A 418 7.47 1.01 34.33
N ALA A 419 7.79 2.27 34.04
CA ALA A 419 6.83 3.37 34.11
C ALA A 419 5.61 3.12 33.19
N LEU A 420 5.83 2.61 31.97
CA LEU A 420 4.74 2.24 31.05
C LEU A 420 3.89 1.07 31.56
N ALA A 421 4.52 0.10 32.24
CA ALA A 421 3.79 -1.03 32.82
C ALA A 421 2.83 -0.58 33.92
N ASN A 422 3.21 0.45 34.68
CA ASN A 422 2.43 1.02 35.78
C ASN A 422 1.42 2.08 35.32
N GLY A 423 1.75 2.82 34.27
CA GLY A 423 0.91 3.86 33.68
C GLY A 423 0.09 3.38 32.47
N CYS A 424 -0.46 4.31 31.69
CA CYS A 424 -1.23 4.07 30.47
C CYS A 424 -2.24 2.91 30.59
N PRO A 425 -3.36 3.06 31.31
CA PRO A 425 -4.29 1.96 31.64
C PRO A 425 -4.85 1.23 30.42
N ASN A 426 -5.02 1.93 29.28
CA ASN A 426 -5.59 1.41 28.05
C ASN A 426 -4.54 0.86 27.06
N LEU A 427 -3.28 0.72 27.47
CA LEU A 427 -2.22 0.28 26.57
C LEU A 427 -2.37 -1.21 26.23
N VAL A 428 -2.51 -1.52 24.93
CA VAL A 428 -2.73 -2.87 24.40
C VAL A 428 -1.47 -3.40 23.73
N LYS A 429 -0.65 -2.50 23.13
CA LYS A 429 0.52 -2.92 22.37
C LYS A 429 1.70 -1.98 22.57
N VAL A 430 2.82 -2.55 22.98
CA VAL A 430 4.13 -1.88 23.02
C VAL A 430 5.07 -2.54 22.02
N LYS A 431 5.74 -1.74 21.23
CA LYS A 431 6.80 -2.19 20.33
C LYS A 431 8.07 -1.40 20.62
N VAL A 432 9.10 -2.08 21.07
CA VAL A 432 10.43 -1.50 21.29
C VAL A 432 11.41 -2.14 20.33
N LYS A 433 12.20 -1.31 19.65
CA LYS A 433 13.12 -1.79 18.63
C LYS A 433 14.44 -1.02 18.67
N ASN A 434 15.56 -1.75 18.72
CA ASN A 434 16.90 -1.15 18.76
C ASN A 434 17.09 -0.10 19.88
N CYS A 435 16.48 -0.28 21.06
CA CYS A 435 16.74 0.48 22.27
C CYS A 435 17.69 -0.35 23.13
N ARG A 436 18.97 0.01 23.15
CA ARG A 436 20.07 -0.83 23.68
C ARG A 436 19.98 -1.10 25.17
N ALA A 437 19.38 -0.17 25.92
CA ALA A 437 19.24 -0.28 27.37
C ALA A 437 17.94 -0.99 27.82
N VAL A 438 17.13 -1.49 26.86
CA VAL A 438 15.95 -2.30 27.18
C VAL A 438 16.31 -3.76 27.05
N THR A 439 16.18 -4.50 28.16
CA THR A 439 16.50 -5.93 28.27
C THR A 439 15.28 -6.82 27.97
N TYR A 440 15.52 -8.11 27.76
CA TYR A 440 14.43 -9.07 27.60
C TYR A 440 13.62 -9.28 28.89
N GLY A 441 14.21 -9.02 30.08
CA GLY A 441 13.50 -9.05 31.35
C GLY A 441 12.30 -8.11 31.41
N CYS A 442 12.30 -7.02 30.65
CA CYS A 442 11.15 -6.15 30.49
C CYS A 442 9.88 -6.87 30.00
N ALA A 443 10.02 -7.87 29.12
CA ALA A 443 8.86 -8.62 28.63
C ALA A 443 8.16 -9.38 29.74
N ASP A 444 8.93 -9.93 30.67
CA ASP A 444 8.40 -10.66 31.83
C ASP A 444 7.74 -9.71 32.82
N LEU A 445 8.33 -8.54 33.06
CA LEU A 445 7.73 -7.48 33.85
C LEU A 445 6.33 -7.09 33.33
N PHE A 446 6.20 -6.90 32.00
CA PHE A 446 4.91 -6.60 31.40
C PHE A 446 3.92 -7.78 31.53
N ARG A 447 4.37 -9.01 31.37
CA ARG A 447 3.51 -10.20 31.55
C ARG A 447 2.99 -10.31 32.99
N ILE A 448 3.84 -10.04 33.96
CA ILE A 448 3.45 -10.09 35.41
C ILE A 448 2.46 -8.98 35.74
N LYS A 449 2.76 -7.73 35.33
CA LYS A 449 1.92 -6.57 35.66
C LYS A 449 0.68 -6.44 34.80
N ARG A 450 0.73 -6.87 33.53
CA ARG A 450 -0.32 -6.65 32.52
C ARG A 450 -0.36 -7.78 31.47
N GLY A 451 -0.84 -8.95 31.87
CA GLY A 451 -0.83 -10.18 31.06
C GLY A 451 -1.49 -10.09 29.68
N SER A 452 -2.40 -9.13 29.45
CA SER A 452 -3.05 -8.90 28.15
C SER A 452 -2.27 -8.00 27.20
N LEU A 453 -1.15 -7.39 27.64
CA LEU A 453 -0.38 -6.45 26.85
C LEU A 453 0.52 -7.18 25.84
N ALA A 454 0.33 -6.90 24.55
CA ALA A 454 1.19 -7.42 23.50
C ALA A 454 2.51 -6.65 23.46
N VAL A 455 3.59 -7.27 23.88
CA VAL A 455 4.94 -6.68 23.88
C VAL A 455 5.77 -7.29 22.76
N ASN A 456 6.38 -6.46 21.93
CA ASN A 456 7.31 -6.86 20.88
C ASN A 456 8.65 -6.15 21.11
N LEU A 457 9.61 -6.87 21.67
CA LEU A 457 10.98 -6.40 21.89
C LEU A 457 11.88 -6.93 20.77
N ASP A 458 12.69 -6.06 20.20
CA ASP A 458 13.74 -6.37 19.24
C ASP A 458 14.96 -5.54 19.63
N SER A 459 15.79 -6.12 20.52
CA SER A 459 16.96 -5.45 21.13
C SER A 459 18.13 -5.25 20.17
N GLY A 460 18.08 -5.82 18.97
CA GLY A 460 19.14 -5.65 17.97
C GLY A 460 20.44 -6.38 18.29
N GLU A 461 20.50 -7.18 19.35
CA GLU A 461 21.63 -8.08 19.56
C GLU A 461 21.62 -9.21 18.51
N PRO A 462 22.79 -9.53 17.92
CA PRO A 462 22.88 -10.71 17.10
C PRO A 462 22.55 -11.92 17.99
N ARG A 463 21.56 -12.72 17.59
CA ARG A 463 21.29 -14.01 18.23
C ARG A 463 22.60 -14.78 18.23
N HIS A 464 23.20 -14.97 19.41
CA HIS A 464 24.21 -16.00 19.60
C HIS A 464 23.51 -17.31 19.25
N GLN A 465 23.81 -17.83 18.06
CA GLN A 465 23.55 -19.23 17.77
C GLN A 465 24.39 -20.01 18.76
N ASP A 466 23.72 -20.80 19.58
CA ASP A 466 24.37 -21.80 20.42
C ASP A 466 25.31 -22.63 19.54
N ALA A 467 26.60 -22.36 19.71
CA ALA A 467 27.66 -23.19 19.13
C ALA A 467 27.81 -24.43 19.99
N SER A 468 27.02 -25.47 19.70
CA SER A 468 27.37 -26.83 20.11
C SER A 468 28.42 -27.39 19.14
N ALA A 469 29.60 -27.49 19.65
CA ALA A 469 30.72 -28.38 19.35
C ALA A 469 30.72 -29.17 18.01
N GLY A 470 31.74 -28.95 17.23
CA GLY A 470 32.13 -29.79 16.11
C GLY A 470 33.34 -29.20 15.39
N GLY A 471 34.56 -29.59 15.81
CA GLY A 471 35.81 -29.09 15.27
C GLY A 471 36.04 -29.53 13.81
N GLY A 472 36.84 -28.74 13.10
CA GLY A 472 37.29 -29.04 11.73
C GLY A 472 38.04 -27.86 11.12
N VAL A 473 39.32 -28.03 11.08
CA VAL A 473 40.44 -27.21 10.66
C VAL A 473 40.37 -26.67 9.22
N ALA A 474 40.86 -25.42 9.06
CA ALA A 474 41.63 -24.81 7.96
C ALA A 474 41.02 -24.72 6.55
N GLN A 475 41.02 -23.61 5.89
CA GLN A 475 42.14 -22.90 5.24
C GLN A 475 41.64 -21.65 4.50
N GLU A 476 42.51 -20.69 4.49
CA GLU A 476 42.49 -19.43 3.73
C GLU A 476 42.09 -19.57 2.25
N ASN A 477 41.38 -18.55 1.71
CA ASN A 477 41.93 -17.92 0.53
C ASN A 477 41.32 -16.52 0.28
N ILE A 478 42.24 -15.58 0.18
CA ILE A 478 42.12 -14.20 -0.25
C ILE A 478 41.95 -14.15 -1.77
N ALA A 479 41.01 -13.40 -2.29
CA ALA A 479 41.21 -12.71 -3.57
C ALA A 479 40.21 -11.58 -3.80
N ARG A 480 40.74 -10.37 -3.82
CA ARG A 480 40.29 -9.11 -4.44
C ARG A 480 39.75 -9.30 -5.86
N LYS A 481 38.79 -8.40 -6.21
CA LYS A 481 38.80 -7.47 -7.37
C LYS A 481 37.44 -6.84 -7.50
N SER A 482 37.40 -5.66 -7.59
CA SER A 482 37.40 -4.39 -8.35
C SER A 482 36.02 -3.97 -8.72
#